data_07c750e43a539cb8af6427376ede29d6
#
_entry.id   07c750e43a539cb8af6427376ede29d6
#
_cell.length_a   1.000
_cell.length_b   1.000
_cell.length_c   1.000
_cell.angle_alpha   90.00
_cell.angle_beta   90.00
_cell.angle_gamma   90.00
#
_symmetry.space_group_name_H-M   'P 1'
#
loop_
_entity.id
_entity.type
_entity.pdbx_description
1 polymer ?
#
loop_
_entity_poly.entity_id
_entity_poly.type
_entity_poly.pdbx_seq_one_letter_code
_entity_poly.pdbx_strand_id
1 'polypeptide(L)'
;EGNVGQAVEWREHPVYGAFDLLLDDHGGSPRFGSCFAVLRSHVRERTTMCVGDSHAAPQDVGTFDEPWSILAGLGEQAAERNLLNRKLYIEALMAIIERQDRPRSASRDLDGYVEIQVHGGLDMAEDVEAIVLDPSFRGSDIEQDSAAAAAQYGFELAWHRGSELAVEHVPDDFRGATMPALARRVAGADGIVHARAIGVAAAHHPFEEPSLLGDPADSMPQQLKYLWHTLLAHGNDAAS
;
A
#
# COMPACT_ATOMS: atom_id res chain seq x y z
N GLU A 1 10.17 -12.95 -37.36
CA GLU A 1 11.28 -12.15 -36.76
C GLU A 1 10.70 -11.45 -35.56
N GLY A 2 10.90 -12.02 -34.36
CA GLY A 2 10.41 -11.52 -33.10
C GLY A 2 11.15 -10.26 -32.71
N ASN A 3 10.42 -9.21 -32.44
CA ASN A 3 10.92 -7.97 -31.85
C ASN A 3 11.44 -8.33 -30.46
N VAL A 4 12.75 -8.55 -30.35
CA VAL A 4 13.42 -8.65 -29.04
C VAL A 4 13.39 -7.23 -28.48
N GLY A 5 12.43 -6.97 -27.58
CA GLY A 5 12.35 -5.70 -26.88
C GLY A 5 13.74 -5.40 -26.28
N GLN A 6 14.29 -4.24 -26.57
CA GLN A 6 15.48 -3.77 -25.88
C GLN A 6 15.22 -3.85 -24.39
N ALA A 7 16.12 -4.49 -23.64
CA ALA A 7 16.06 -4.50 -22.19
C ALA A 7 16.21 -3.04 -21.73
N VAL A 8 15.08 -2.46 -21.29
CA VAL A 8 15.08 -1.12 -20.70
C VAL A 8 15.86 -1.20 -19.40
N GLU A 9 16.82 -0.31 -19.21
CA GLU A 9 17.57 -0.27 -17.95
C GLU A 9 16.60 -0.02 -16.78
N TRP A 10 16.82 -0.67 -15.64
CA TRP A 10 15.91 -0.58 -14.48
C TRP A 10 15.67 0.87 -14.01
N ARG A 11 16.62 1.78 -14.24
CA ARG A 11 16.50 3.22 -13.94
C ARG A 11 15.55 3.97 -14.87
N GLU A 12 15.22 3.41 -16.02
CA GLU A 12 14.27 4.00 -16.97
C GLU A 12 12.82 3.68 -16.58
N HIS A 13 12.61 2.68 -15.70
CA HIS A 13 11.30 2.40 -15.15
C HIS A 13 11.04 3.27 -13.92
N PRO A 14 9.89 3.95 -13.83
CA PRO A 14 9.54 4.69 -12.62
C PRO A 14 9.31 3.72 -11.45
N VAL A 15 9.66 4.18 -10.25
CA VAL A 15 9.28 3.50 -9.02
C VAL A 15 7.94 4.07 -8.55
N TYR A 16 6.96 3.18 -8.42
CA TYR A 16 5.61 3.56 -8.03
C TYR A 16 5.49 3.69 -6.51
N GLY A 17 4.71 4.67 -6.07
CA GLY A 17 4.43 4.93 -4.69
C GLY A 17 3.14 5.72 -4.52
N ALA A 18 2.94 6.30 -3.34
CA ALA A 18 1.79 7.15 -3.07
C ALA A 18 2.21 8.41 -2.31
N PHE A 19 1.59 9.53 -2.64
CA PHE A 19 1.72 10.74 -1.85
C PHE A 19 0.74 10.67 -0.69
N ASP A 20 1.27 10.43 0.52
CA ASP A 20 0.48 10.26 1.73
C ASP A 20 -0.02 11.59 2.27
N LEU A 21 -1.13 12.07 1.70
CA LEU A 21 -1.77 13.34 2.09
C LEU A 21 -2.36 13.30 3.50
N LEU A 22 -2.82 12.12 3.94
CA LEU A 22 -3.55 11.97 5.19
C LEU A 22 -2.68 11.50 6.35
N LEU A 23 -1.40 11.17 6.11
CA LEU A 23 -0.49 10.52 7.06
C LEU A 23 -1.14 9.27 7.67
N ASP A 24 -1.56 8.36 6.79
CA ASP A 24 -2.17 7.10 7.20
C ASP A 24 -1.11 6.21 7.88
N ASP A 25 -1.47 5.61 9.00
CA ASP A 25 -0.56 4.75 9.76
C ASP A 25 -0.05 3.55 8.94
N HIS A 26 -0.81 3.13 7.90
CA HIS A 26 -0.45 2.06 6.97
C HIS A 26 0.19 2.55 5.67
N GLY A 27 0.59 3.83 5.61
CA GLY A 27 1.15 4.47 4.41
C GLY A 27 0.10 4.96 3.42
N GLY A 28 0.55 5.70 2.41
CA GLY A 28 -0.32 6.40 1.46
C GLY A 28 -1.11 5.50 0.52
N SER A 29 -0.73 4.23 0.36
CA SER A 29 -1.47 3.25 -0.42
C SER A 29 -1.32 1.83 0.14
N PRO A 30 -1.98 1.51 1.26
CA PRO A 30 -1.87 0.21 1.92
C PRO A 30 -2.34 -0.97 1.05
N ARG A 31 -3.09 -0.71 -0.01
CA ARG A 31 -3.54 -1.69 -1.00
C ARG A 31 -2.41 -2.57 -1.54
N PHE A 32 -1.20 -2.02 -1.69
CA PHE A 32 -0.09 -2.69 -2.36
C PHE A 32 0.87 -3.42 -1.41
N GLY A 33 0.73 -3.24 -0.12
CA GLY A 33 1.55 -3.96 0.86
C GLY A 33 1.46 -3.38 2.27
N SER A 34 1.99 -4.13 3.23
CA SER A 34 1.98 -3.77 4.64
C SER A 34 3.18 -2.92 5.07
N CYS A 35 4.27 -2.96 4.31
CA CYS A 35 5.48 -2.22 4.64
C CYS A 35 5.75 -1.19 3.55
N PHE A 36 6.34 -0.07 3.93
CA PHE A 36 6.60 1.01 2.98
C PHE A 36 7.87 1.78 3.31
N ALA A 37 8.45 2.42 2.29
CA ALA A 37 9.54 3.35 2.43
C ALA A 37 9.01 4.79 2.48
N VAL A 38 9.50 5.58 3.43
CA VAL A 38 9.33 7.03 3.45
C VAL A 38 10.51 7.64 2.70
N LEU A 39 10.20 8.45 1.70
CA LEU A 39 11.23 9.07 0.87
C LEU A 39 11.58 10.47 1.36
N ARG A 40 12.86 10.84 1.22
CA ARG A 40 13.34 12.19 1.54
C ARG A 40 12.73 13.22 0.61
N SER A 41 12.56 14.43 1.10
CA SER A 41 11.81 15.48 0.41
C SER A 41 12.36 15.90 -0.96
N HIS A 42 13.68 15.74 -1.23
CA HIS A 42 14.27 16.09 -2.53
C HIS A 42 13.80 15.17 -3.67
N VAL A 43 13.34 13.94 -3.37
CA VAL A 43 12.85 12.99 -4.37
C VAL A 43 11.65 13.57 -5.16
N ARG A 44 10.88 14.47 -4.55
CA ARG A 44 9.76 15.17 -5.20
C ARG A 44 10.16 15.90 -6.49
N GLU A 45 11.41 16.34 -6.63
CA GLU A 45 11.91 17.09 -7.79
C GLU A 45 11.90 16.27 -9.09
N ARG A 46 11.86 14.94 -8.96
CA ARG A 46 11.83 13.98 -10.06
C ARG A 46 10.63 13.04 -9.98
N THR A 47 9.52 13.55 -9.43
CA THR A 47 8.30 12.76 -9.22
C THR A 47 7.13 13.36 -9.98
N THR A 48 6.43 12.50 -10.73
CA THR A 48 5.11 12.82 -11.31
C THR A 48 4.01 12.20 -10.47
N MET A 49 2.81 12.76 -10.54
CA MET A 49 1.65 12.34 -9.73
C MET A 49 0.41 12.19 -10.59
N CYS A 50 -0.52 11.34 -10.14
CA CYS A 50 -1.89 11.34 -10.63
C CYS A 50 -2.88 11.02 -9.51
N VAL A 51 -4.12 11.48 -9.63
CA VAL A 51 -5.18 11.13 -8.69
C VAL A 51 -5.74 9.75 -9.05
N GLY A 52 -5.60 8.78 -8.14
CA GLY A 52 -5.95 7.39 -8.38
C GLY A 52 -4.85 6.60 -9.08
N ASP A 53 -5.24 5.52 -9.74
CA ASP A 53 -4.34 4.54 -10.38
C ASP A 53 -4.04 4.96 -11.83
N SER A 54 -2.75 5.08 -12.18
CA SER A 54 -2.30 5.45 -13.52
C SER A 54 -2.74 4.47 -14.61
N HIS A 55 -3.02 3.21 -14.25
CA HIS A 55 -3.59 2.21 -15.17
C HIS A 55 -4.97 2.63 -15.72
N ALA A 56 -5.73 3.42 -14.96
CA ALA A 56 -7.01 3.97 -15.40
C ALA A 56 -6.89 5.18 -16.33
N ALA A 57 -5.69 5.58 -16.71
CA ALA A 57 -5.40 6.77 -17.51
C ALA A 57 -6.06 8.06 -16.96
N PRO A 58 -5.77 8.43 -15.71
CA PRO A 58 -6.39 9.57 -15.05
C PRO A 58 -6.06 10.87 -15.81
N GLN A 59 -6.98 11.84 -15.76
CA GLN A 59 -6.79 13.16 -16.37
C GLN A 59 -6.03 14.11 -15.43
N ASP A 60 -6.13 13.90 -14.12
CA ASP A 60 -5.49 14.71 -13.11
C ASP A 60 -4.06 14.23 -12.86
N VAL A 61 -3.15 14.81 -13.64
CA VAL A 61 -1.71 14.52 -13.58
C VAL A 61 -0.92 15.78 -13.29
N GLY A 62 0.24 15.67 -12.63
CA GLY A 62 1.06 16.82 -12.30
C GLY A 62 2.41 16.45 -11.70
N THR A 63 3.10 17.49 -11.25
CA THR A 63 4.35 17.40 -10.46
C THR A 63 4.19 18.20 -9.17
N PHE A 64 5.18 18.14 -8.28
CA PHE A 64 5.15 18.97 -7.07
C PHE A 64 5.31 20.48 -7.37
N ASP A 65 5.93 20.84 -8.49
CA ASP A 65 6.06 22.23 -8.92
C ASP A 65 4.82 22.73 -9.68
N GLU A 66 4.09 21.82 -10.35
CA GLU A 66 2.87 22.10 -11.11
C GLU A 66 1.73 21.19 -10.65
N PRO A 67 1.21 21.37 -9.42
CA PRO A 67 0.23 20.46 -8.83
C PRO A 67 -1.23 20.79 -9.16
N TRP A 68 -1.49 21.74 -10.04
CA TRP A 68 -2.81 22.37 -10.21
C TRP A 68 -3.91 21.40 -10.62
N SER A 69 -3.62 20.44 -11.51
CA SER A 69 -4.59 19.41 -11.91
C SER A 69 -4.88 18.47 -10.74
N ILE A 70 -3.85 18.07 -9.98
CA ILE A 70 -4.01 17.25 -8.77
C ILE A 70 -4.91 17.96 -7.75
N LEU A 71 -4.66 19.24 -7.49
CA LEU A 71 -5.47 20.03 -6.55
C LEU A 71 -6.91 20.20 -7.05
N ALA A 72 -7.11 20.35 -8.36
CA ALA A 72 -8.44 20.43 -8.94
C ALA A 72 -9.22 19.12 -8.74
N GLY A 73 -8.62 17.97 -9.09
CA GLY A 73 -9.25 16.66 -8.91
C GLY A 73 -9.55 16.33 -7.45
N LEU A 74 -8.63 16.63 -6.53
CA LEU A 74 -8.88 16.49 -5.09
C LEU A 74 -9.98 17.45 -4.61
N GLY A 75 -10.04 18.67 -5.15
CA GLY A 75 -11.09 19.65 -4.87
C GLY A 75 -12.47 19.16 -5.31
N GLU A 76 -12.58 18.57 -6.49
CA GLU A 76 -13.82 17.95 -6.98
C GLU A 76 -14.27 16.81 -6.07
N GLN A 77 -13.38 15.87 -5.71
CA GLN A 77 -13.68 14.80 -4.77
C GLN A 77 -14.15 15.34 -3.42
N ALA A 78 -13.49 16.39 -2.90
CA ALA A 78 -13.86 17.01 -1.62
C ALA A 78 -15.22 17.71 -1.70
N ALA A 79 -15.56 18.35 -2.82
CA ALA A 79 -16.87 18.96 -3.06
C ALA A 79 -17.97 17.91 -3.13
N GLU A 80 -17.71 16.75 -3.67
CA GLU A 80 -18.60 15.58 -3.68
C GLU A 80 -18.62 14.84 -2.33
N ARG A 81 -17.93 15.35 -1.32
CA ARG A 81 -17.81 14.76 0.02
C ARG A 81 -17.16 13.38 0.04
N ASN A 82 -16.22 13.16 -0.87
CA ASN A 82 -15.56 11.86 -1.00
C ASN A 82 -14.05 11.97 -1.29
N LEU A 83 -13.37 12.94 -0.67
CA LEU A 83 -11.93 13.10 -0.82
C LEU A 83 -11.20 11.78 -0.51
N LEU A 84 -10.44 11.29 -1.49
CA LEU A 84 -9.72 10.02 -1.45
C LEU A 84 -10.62 8.84 -1.02
N ASN A 85 -11.89 8.82 -1.45
CA ASN A 85 -12.91 7.81 -1.11
C ASN A 85 -13.19 7.64 0.41
N ARG A 86 -12.81 8.62 1.23
CA ARG A 86 -12.88 8.50 2.71
C ARG A 86 -14.02 9.29 3.33
N LYS A 87 -15.00 9.70 2.55
CA LYS A 87 -16.12 10.56 3.01
C LYS A 87 -15.66 11.84 3.69
N LEU A 88 -14.50 12.34 3.29
CA LEU A 88 -13.94 13.61 3.75
C LEU A 88 -14.44 14.75 2.85
N TYR A 89 -14.48 15.95 3.43
CA TYR A 89 -15.07 17.15 2.87
C TYR A 89 -13.99 18.19 2.52
N ILE A 90 -14.43 19.31 1.97
CA ILE A 90 -13.56 20.40 1.56
C ILE A 90 -12.72 20.97 2.74
N GLU A 91 -13.28 20.97 3.95
CA GLU A 91 -12.57 21.42 5.15
C GLU A 91 -11.34 20.54 5.44
N ALA A 92 -11.42 19.23 5.16
CA ALA A 92 -10.29 18.32 5.30
C ALA A 92 -9.18 18.64 4.29
N LEU A 93 -9.54 18.94 3.03
CA LEU A 93 -8.57 19.34 2.02
C LEU A 93 -7.91 20.68 2.40
N MET A 94 -8.68 21.64 2.90
CA MET A 94 -8.15 22.92 3.37
C MET A 94 -7.19 22.74 4.55
N ALA A 95 -7.53 21.90 5.52
CA ALA A 95 -6.66 21.59 6.65
C ALA A 95 -5.31 20.96 6.20
N ILE A 96 -5.34 20.07 5.19
CA ILE A 96 -4.13 19.49 4.60
C ILE A 96 -3.27 20.59 3.95
N ILE A 97 -3.87 21.46 3.13
CA ILE A 97 -3.17 22.56 2.43
C ILE A 97 -2.57 23.55 3.44
N GLU A 98 -3.29 23.90 4.49
CA GLU A 98 -2.86 24.83 5.53
C GLU A 98 -1.92 24.21 6.56
N ARG A 99 -1.57 22.93 6.41
CA ARG A 99 -0.70 22.17 7.33
C ARG A 99 -1.21 22.15 8.77
N GLN A 100 -2.53 22.20 8.93
CA GLN A 100 -3.20 22.01 10.21
C GLN A 100 -3.25 20.53 10.60
N ASP A 101 -3.84 20.22 11.75
CA ASP A 101 -4.07 18.85 12.17
C ASP A 101 -4.84 18.08 11.08
N ARG A 102 -4.23 17.03 10.58
CA ARG A 102 -4.82 16.26 9.47
C ARG A 102 -5.94 15.37 10.00
N PRO A 103 -7.07 15.30 9.28
CA PRO A 103 -8.14 14.46 9.69
C PRO A 103 -7.71 12.99 9.61
N ARG A 104 -7.74 12.29 10.73
CA ARG A 104 -7.59 10.84 10.75
C ARG A 104 -8.90 10.23 10.31
N SER A 105 -8.90 9.52 9.20
CA SER A 105 -10.06 8.77 8.74
C SER A 105 -10.02 7.37 9.33
N ALA A 106 -11.13 6.94 9.93
CA ALA A 106 -11.34 5.55 10.32
C ALA A 106 -11.65 4.63 9.12
N SER A 107 -11.90 5.22 7.94
CA SER A 107 -12.16 4.46 6.72
C SER A 107 -10.85 3.94 6.15
N ARG A 108 -10.73 2.63 6.04
CA ARG A 108 -9.62 1.93 5.37
C ARG A 108 -9.96 1.73 3.89
N ASP A 109 -10.21 2.82 3.16
CA ASP A 109 -10.42 2.72 1.72
C ASP A 109 -9.11 2.36 1.03
N LEU A 110 -9.19 1.39 0.13
CA LEU A 110 -8.04 0.82 -0.57
C LEU A 110 -7.75 1.53 -1.90
N ASP A 111 -8.72 2.27 -2.43
CA ASP A 111 -8.68 2.81 -3.79
C ASP A 111 -8.49 4.34 -3.84
N GLY A 112 -8.53 5.00 -2.67
CA GLY A 112 -8.38 6.45 -2.55
C GLY A 112 -6.94 6.87 -2.24
N TYR A 113 -6.13 7.13 -3.25
CA TYR A 113 -4.75 7.59 -3.10
C TYR A 113 -4.32 8.51 -4.26
N VAL A 114 -3.27 9.27 -4.05
CA VAL A 114 -2.53 9.97 -5.10
C VAL A 114 -1.30 9.13 -5.44
N GLU A 115 -1.31 8.53 -6.62
CA GLU A 115 -0.16 7.76 -7.09
C GLU A 115 1.00 8.69 -7.43
N ILE A 116 2.22 8.26 -7.12
CA ILE A 116 3.45 8.91 -7.54
C ILE A 116 4.28 7.96 -8.40
N GLN A 117 5.01 8.53 -9.36
CA GLN A 117 6.03 7.84 -10.14
C GLN A 117 7.36 8.56 -9.96
N VAL A 118 8.31 7.93 -9.28
CA VAL A 118 9.65 8.46 -9.08
C VAL A 118 10.54 8.03 -10.24
N HIS A 119 11.09 8.99 -10.96
CA HIS A 119 11.94 8.76 -12.12
C HIS A 119 13.42 8.66 -11.75
N GLY A 120 14.21 7.86 -12.51
CA GLY A 120 15.64 7.69 -12.32
C GLY A 120 16.04 6.67 -11.25
N GLY A 121 15.09 5.86 -10.77
CA GLY A 121 15.30 4.86 -9.72
C GLY A 121 15.38 5.49 -8.32
N LEU A 122 15.69 4.68 -7.32
CA LEU A 122 15.89 5.10 -5.92
C LEU A 122 17.21 4.57 -5.40
N ASP A 123 17.92 5.40 -4.67
CA ASP A 123 19.11 5.03 -3.89
C ASP A 123 18.73 4.93 -2.41
N MET A 124 19.08 3.81 -1.78
CA MET A 124 18.69 3.56 -0.39
C MET A 124 19.31 4.54 0.60
N ALA A 125 20.55 4.96 0.37
CA ALA A 125 21.24 5.87 1.27
C ALA A 125 20.82 7.33 1.08
N GLU A 126 20.59 7.74 -0.16
CA GLU A 126 20.32 9.13 -0.51
C GLU A 126 18.83 9.46 -0.46
N ASP A 127 17.95 8.53 -0.90
CA ASP A 127 16.54 8.82 -1.14
C ASP A 127 15.62 8.35 -0.03
N VAL A 128 16.01 7.33 0.76
CA VAL A 128 15.15 6.74 1.79
C VAL A 128 15.41 7.40 3.14
N GLU A 129 14.33 7.90 3.76
CA GLU A 129 14.35 8.46 5.10
C GLU A 129 14.08 7.40 6.16
N ALA A 130 13.07 6.56 5.91
CA ALA A 130 12.70 5.46 6.81
C ALA A 130 12.11 4.28 6.04
N ILE A 131 12.26 3.09 6.61
CA ILE A 131 11.46 1.90 6.27
C ILE A 131 10.50 1.65 7.44
N VAL A 132 9.22 1.55 7.14
CA VAL A 132 8.17 1.29 8.13
C VAL A 132 7.65 -0.13 7.92
N LEU A 133 7.78 -0.96 8.94
CA LEU A 133 7.39 -2.37 8.92
C LEU A 133 6.06 -2.60 9.65
N ASP A 134 5.35 -3.64 9.23
CA ASP A 134 4.23 -4.20 9.97
C ASP A 134 4.74 -4.97 11.21
N PRO A 135 4.14 -4.78 12.40
CA PRO A 135 4.61 -5.40 13.64
C PRO A 135 4.59 -6.93 13.62
N SER A 136 3.83 -7.57 12.73
CA SER A 136 3.85 -9.02 12.58
C SER A 136 5.20 -9.58 12.11
N PHE A 137 6.10 -8.72 11.58
CA PHE A 137 7.47 -9.11 11.21
C PHE A 137 8.47 -9.06 12.36
N ARG A 138 8.07 -8.63 13.57
CA ARG A 138 8.98 -8.65 14.74
C ARG A 138 9.50 -10.06 15.02
N GLY A 139 10.77 -10.17 15.37
CA GLY A 139 11.46 -11.45 15.61
C GLY A 139 11.66 -12.31 14.37
N SER A 140 11.51 -11.75 13.14
CA SER A 140 11.75 -12.47 11.88
C SER A 140 13.05 -12.06 11.21
N ASP A 141 13.45 -12.83 10.19
CA ASP A 141 14.59 -12.51 9.34
C ASP A 141 14.40 -11.17 8.62
N ILE A 142 13.14 -10.81 8.27
CA ILE A 142 12.82 -9.52 7.66
C ILE A 142 13.19 -8.35 8.58
N GLU A 143 12.92 -8.44 9.89
CA GLU A 143 13.37 -7.42 10.84
C GLU A 143 14.89 -7.33 10.89
N GLN A 144 15.59 -8.47 10.95
CA GLN A 144 17.05 -8.52 11.02
C GLN A 144 17.70 -7.93 9.76
N ASP A 145 17.21 -8.32 8.59
CA ASP A 145 17.69 -7.83 7.31
C ASP A 145 17.41 -6.32 7.14
N SER A 146 16.23 -5.87 7.58
CA SER A 146 15.87 -4.45 7.55
C SER A 146 16.73 -3.63 8.51
N ALA A 147 17.04 -4.15 9.70
CA ALA A 147 17.92 -3.49 10.65
C ALA A 147 19.37 -3.41 10.13
N ALA A 148 19.85 -4.48 9.47
CA ALA A 148 21.17 -4.48 8.84
C ALA A 148 21.23 -3.46 7.68
N ALA A 149 20.20 -3.40 6.85
CA ALA A 149 20.09 -2.41 5.78
C ALA A 149 20.03 -0.98 6.33
N ALA A 150 19.25 -0.74 7.41
CA ALA A 150 19.19 0.55 8.07
C ALA A 150 20.57 1.02 8.58
N ALA A 151 21.32 0.10 9.19
CA ALA A 151 22.68 0.38 9.64
C ALA A 151 23.66 0.65 8.47
N GLN A 152 23.48 -0.04 7.36
CA GLN A 152 24.33 0.11 6.17
C GLN A 152 24.06 1.41 5.41
N TYR A 153 22.78 1.77 5.22
CA TYR A 153 22.38 2.86 4.34
C TYR A 153 21.95 4.14 5.09
N GLY A 154 21.81 4.08 6.42
CA GLY A 154 21.56 5.26 7.24
C GLY A 154 20.13 5.77 7.25
N PHE A 155 19.14 4.92 6.97
CA PHE A 155 17.73 5.24 7.13
C PHE A 155 17.19 4.77 8.50
N GLU A 156 16.04 5.32 8.92
CA GLU A 156 15.36 4.90 10.13
C GLU A 156 14.56 3.61 9.90
N LEU A 157 14.52 2.71 10.90
CA LEU A 157 13.61 1.56 10.93
C LEU A 157 12.48 1.85 11.92
N ALA A 158 11.25 1.94 11.41
CA ALA A 158 10.06 2.26 12.19
C ALA A 158 8.99 1.16 12.06
N TRP A 159 7.95 1.26 12.88
CA TRP A 159 6.84 0.31 12.93
C TRP A 159 5.51 1.06 12.94
N HIS A 160 4.57 0.63 12.12
CA HIS A 160 3.19 1.09 12.22
C HIS A 160 2.36 0.19 13.14
N ARG A 161 1.04 0.42 13.25
CA ARG A 161 0.18 -0.32 14.19
C ARG A 161 -0.11 -1.76 13.77
N GLY A 162 0.02 -2.08 12.48
CA GLY A 162 -0.35 -3.38 11.93
C GLY A 162 -1.86 -3.60 11.83
N SER A 163 -2.20 -4.79 11.32
CA SER A 163 -3.60 -5.25 11.26
C SER A 163 -3.66 -6.75 11.54
N GLU A 164 -4.67 -7.14 12.31
CA GLU A 164 -4.95 -8.54 12.65
C GLU A 164 -6.43 -8.85 12.42
N LEU A 165 -6.72 -10.04 11.88
CA LEU A 165 -8.09 -10.50 11.63
C LEU A 165 -8.22 -11.98 12.02
N ALA A 166 -9.07 -12.28 12.99
CA ALA A 166 -9.39 -13.64 13.35
C ALA A 166 -10.13 -14.35 12.20
N VAL A 167 -9.80 -15.60 11.93
CA VAL A 167 -10.35 -16.37 10.80
C VAL A 167 -11.88 -16.49 10.83
N GLU A 168 -12.48 -16.49 12.00
CA GLU A 168 -13.93 -16.51 12.21
C GLU A 168 -14.64 -15.21 11.82
N HIS A 169 -13.89 -14.11 11.71
CA HIS A 169 -14.41 -12.79 11.34
C HIS A 169 -14.16 -12.43 9.87
N VAL A 170 -13.54 -13.34 9.09
CA VAL A 170 -13.33 -13.13 7.67
C VAL A 170 -14.66 -13.25 6.93
N PRO A 171 -15.14 -12.18 6.26
CA PRO A 171 -16.40 -12.21 5.53
C PRO A 171 -16.30 -13.05 4.25
N ASP A 172 -17.42 -13.61 3.83
CA ASP A 172 -17.54 -14.37 2.58
C ASP A 172 -18.12 -13.56 1.41
N ASP A 173 -18.60 -12.35 1.70
CA ASP A 173 -19.17 -11.40 0.73
C ASP A 173 -18.21 -10.27 0.31
N PHE A 174 -16.98 -10.25 0.84
CA PHE A 174 -15.94 -9.30 0.46
C PHE A 174 -14.77 -10.00 -0.23
N ARG A 175 -14.40 -9.57 -1.45
CA ARG A 175 -13.33 -10.15 -2.28
C ARG A 175 -13.53 -11.63 -2.68
N GLY A 176 -14.67 -12.23 -2.37
CA GLY A 176 -15.07 -13.56 -2.81
C GLY A 176 -15.33 -14.56 -1.69
N ALA A 177 -16.20 -15.53 -1.97
CA ALA A 177 -16.65 -16.54 -1.01
C ALA A 177 -15.55 -17.52 -0.54
N THR A 178 -14.39 -17.52 -1.21
CA THR A 178 -13.24 -18.36 -0.85
C THR A 178 -12.38 -17.76 0.26
N MET A 179 -12.55 -16.48 0.58
CA MET A 179 -11.71 -15.77 1.57
C MET A 179 -11.68 -16.44 2.96
N PRO A 180 -12.80 -16.91 3.55
CA PRO A 180 -12.73 -17.60 4.85
C PRO A 180 -11.94 -18.92 4.80
N ALA A 181 -12.01 -19.66 3.70
CA ALA A 181 -11.26 -20.92 3.54
C ALA A 181 -9.76 -20.62 3.37
N LEU A 182 -9.41 -19.63 2.55
CA LEU A 182 -8.04 -19.19 2.36
C LEU A 182 -7.44 -18.65 3.67
N ALA A 183 -8.19 -17.84 4.41
CA ALA A 183 -7.76 -17.31 5.70
C ALA A 183 -7.38 -18.42 6.70
N ARG A 184 -8.22 -19.46 6.85
CA ARG A 184 -7.91 -20.62 7.71
C ARG A 184 -6.66 -21.37 7.27
N ARG A 185 -6.35 -21.35 5.98
CA ARG A 185 -5.15 -22.01 5.43
C ARG A 185 -3.89 -21.19 5.64
N VAL A 186 -4.01 -19.86 5.61
CA VAL A 186 -2.92 -18.89 5.76
C VAL A 186 -2.59 -18.60 7.21
N ALA A 187 -3.62 -18.50 8.07
CA ALA A 187 -3.44 -18.20 9.49
C ALA A 187 -2.57 -19.24 10.20
N GLY A 188 -1.81 -18.76 11.18
CA GLY A 188 -1.04 -19.63 12.07
C GLY A 188 -1.92 -20.46 13.02
N ALA A 189 -1.28 -21.13 13.97
CA ALA A 189 -1.96 -21.96 14.98
C ALA A 189 -2.87 -21.14 15.93
N ASP A 190 -2.66 -19.83 15.98
CA ASP A 190 -3.46 -18.86 16.75
C ASP A 190 -4.78 -18.49 16.07
N GLY A 191 -4.98 -18.88 14.81
CA GLY A 191 -6.16 -18.54 14.03
C GLY A 191 -6.23 -17.07 13.60
N ILE A 192 -5.11 -16.36 13.59
CA ILE A 192 -5.04 -14.94 13.23
C ILE A 192 -4.37 -14.77 11.86
N VAL A 193 -5.02 -14.00 11.00
CA VAL A 193 -4.44 -13.52 9.75
C VAL A 193 -3.77 -12.17 10.01
N HIS A 194 -2.51 -12.06 9.65
CA HIS A 194 -1.71 -10.84 9.70
C HIS A 194 -0.77 -10.76 8.48
N ALA A 195 -0.11 -9.62 8.26
CA ALA A 195 0.71 -9.38 7.08
C ALA A 195 1.78 -10.46 6.85
N ARG A 196 2.53 -10.85 7.90
CA ARG A 196 3.56 -11.90 7.80
C ARG A 196 2.99 -13.24 7.36
N ALA A 197 1.82 -13.64 7.86
CA ALA A 197 1.21 -14.91 7.48
C ALA A 197 0.89 -14.94 5.98
N ILE A 198 0.34 -13.84 5.45
CA ILE A 198 0.08 -13.69 4.02
C ILE A 198 1.38 -13.68 3.22
N GLY A 199 2.40 -12.94 3.67
CA GLY A 199 3.72 -12.88 3.03
C GLY A 199 4.43 -14.24 2.97
N VAL A 200 4.39 -15.01 4.05
CA VAL A 200 4.93 -16.38 4.10
C VAL A 200 4.18 -17.28 3.11
N ALA A 201 2.85 -17.19 3.07
CA ALA A 201 2.06 -17.93 2.11
C ALA A 201 2.41 -17.55 0.66
N ALA A 202 2.60 -16.27 0.37
CA ALA A 202 3.00 -15.80 -0.96
C ALA A 202 4.38 -16.29 -1.38
N ALA A 203 5.34 -16.32 -0.45
CA ALA A 203 6.71 -16.76 -0.72
C ALA A 203 6.83 -18.26 -1.00
N HIS A 204 5.99 -19.08 -0.39
CA HIS A 204 6.12 -20.55 -0.47
C HIS A 204 5.21 -21.20 -1.49
N HIS A 205 4.23 -20.51 -2.04
CA HIS A 205 3.27 -21.01 -3.04
C HIS A 205 2.75 -22.46 -2.83
N PRO A 206 2.49 -22.93 -1.59
CA PRO A 206 2.11 -24.33 -1.40
C PRO A 206 0.63 -24.61 -1.76
N PHE A 207 -0.12 -23.61 -2.31
CA PHE A 207 -1.57 -23.63 -2.33
C PHE A 207 -2.19 -23.51 -3.72
N GLU A 208 -1.69 -24.25 -4.69
CA GLU A 208 -2.42 -24.41 -5.95
C GLU A 208 -3.62 -25.36 -5.76
N GLU A 209 -4.49 -25.05 -4.80
CA GLU A 209 -5.76 -25.75 -4.63
C GLU A 209 -6.84 -25.00 -5.40
N PRO A 210 -7.40 -25.59 -6.48
CA PRO A 210 -8.43 -24.91 -7.30
C PRO A 210 -9.64 -24.42 -6.48
N SER A 211 -9.95 -25.11 -5.38
CA SER A 211 -11.04 -24.73 -4.46
C SER A 211 -10.82 -23.40 -3.75
N LEU A 212 -9.59 -22.88 -3.70
CA LEU A 212 -9.25 -21.61 -3.08
C LEU A 212 -9.11 -20.46 -4.10
N LEU A 213 -9.20 -20.74 -5.40
CA LEU A 213 -8.99 -19.74 -6.44
C LEU A 213 -10.22 -18.90 -6.76
N GLY A 214 -11.43 -19.26 -6.28
CA GLY A 214 -12.64 -18.49 -6.54
C GLY A 214 -13.03 -18.48 -8.03
N ASP A 215 -12.46 -17.54 -8.79
CA ASP A 215 -12.57 -17.53 -10.26
C ASP A 215 -11.45 -18.38 -10.86
N PRO A 216 -11.73 -19.25 -11.85
CA PRO A 216 -10.71 -20.02 -12.56
C PRO A 216 -9.63 -19.17 -13.26
N ALA A 217 -9.91 -17.88 -13.53
CA ALA A 217 -8.94 -16.94 -14.09
C ALA A 217 -8.00 -16.37 -13.03
N ASP A 218 -8.32 -16.47 -11.74
CA ASP A 218 -7.50 -15.95 -10.65
C ASP A 218 -6.31 -16.88 -10.37
N SER A 219 -5.19 -16.25 -10.04
CA SER A 219 -4.01 -16.94 -9.54
C SER A 219 -3.95 -16.88 -8.01
N MET A 220 -3.17 -17.78 -7.39
CA MET A 220 -2.96 -17.74 -5.95
C MET A 220 -2.40 -16.39 -5.45
N PRO A 221 -1.43 -15.74 -6.11
CA PRO A 221 -1.02 -14.39 -5.74
C PRO A 221 -2.17 -13.37 -5.72
N GLN A 222 -3.10 -13.47 -6.68
CA GLN A 222 -4.27 -12.60 -6.70
C GLN A 222 -5.22 -12.88 -5.52
N GLN A 223 -5.42 -14.13 -5.16
CA GLN A 223 -6.23 -14.50 -3.99
C GLN A 223 -5.59 -14.05 -2.68
N LEU A 224 -4.27 -14.16 -2.54
CA LEU A 224 -3.53 -13.65 -1.38
C LEU A 224 -3.60 -12.11 -1.30
N LYS A 225 -3.57 -11.42 -2.45
CA LYS A 225 -3.84 -9.98 -2.52
C LYS A 225 -5.27 -9.65 -2.04
N TYR A 226 -6.27 -10.44 -2.42
CA TYR A 226 -7.64 -10.26 -1.93
C TYR A 226 -7.76 -10.52 -0.42
N LEU A 227 -7.04 -11.49 0.11
CA LEU A 227 -6.98 -11.72 1.56
C LEU A 227 -6.29 -10.56 2.29
N TRP A 228 -5.23 -9.98 1.71
CA TRP A 228 -4.63 -8.75 2.22
C TRP A 228 -5.62 -7.59 2.25
N HIS A 229 -6.39 -7.38 1.18
CA HIS A 229 -7.44 -6.37 1.15
C HIS A 229 -8.52 -6.62 2.22
N THR A 230 -8.87 -7.89 2.45
CA THR A 230 -9.84 -8.28 3.47
C THR A 230 -9.31 -7.98 4.87
N LEU A 231 -8.05 -8.29 5.14
CA LEU A 231 -7.38 -7.94 6.40
C LEU A 231 -7.41 -6.43 6.65
N LEU A 232 -7.09 -5.61 5.65
CA LEU A 232 -7.12 -4.16 5.79
C LEU A 232 -8.53 -3.61 6.02
N ALA A 233 -9.55 -4.15 5.33
CA ALA A 233 -10.92 -3.65 5.43
C ALA A 233 -11.63 -4.05 6.74
N HIS A 234 -11.33 -5.24 7.26
CA HIS A 234 -12.08 -5.86 8.36
C HIS A 234 -11.23 -6.17 9.61
N GLY A 235 -9.90 -6.05 9.51
CA GLY A 235 -9.01 -6.27 10.65
C GLY A 235 -9.07 -5.15 11.68
N ASN A 236 -8.56 -5.45 12.86
CA ASN A 236 -8.31 -4.48 13.92
C ASN A 236 -6.83 -4.12 13.96
N ASP A 237 -6.49 -3.02 14.65
CA ASP A 237 -5.09 -2.72 14.95
C ASP A 237 -4.49 -3.90 15.73
N ALA A 238 -3.27 -4.29 15.39
CA ALA A 238 -2.59 -5.36 16.10
C ALA A 238 -2.43 -4.99 17.59
N ALA A 239 -2.61 -5.95 18.48
CA ALA A 239 -2.42 -5.73 19.90
C ALA A 239 -0.97 -5.35 20.17
N SER A 240 -0.74 -4.25 20.87
CA SER A 240 0.58 -3.73 21.26
C SER A 240 1.27 -4.62 22.28
#